data_b42e7d8194a44479fd70aaa5cbaa660b
#
_entry.id   b42e7d8194a44479fd70aaa5cbaa660b
#
_cell.length_a   1.000
_cell.length_b   1.000
_cell.length_c   1.000
_cell.angle_alpha   90.00
_cell.angle_beta   90.00
_cell.angle_gamma   90.00
#
_symmetry.space_group_name_H-M   'P 1'
#
loop_
_entity.id
_entity.type
_entity.pdbx_description
1 polymer ?
#
loop_
_entity_poly.entity_id
_entity_poly.type
_entity_poly.pdbx_seq_one_letter_code
_entity_poly.pdbx_strand_id
1 'polypeptide(L)'
;MNLSTEEFEEQYGRQTSSPGRRKFLIILSLALGAFSGAIVGLPIVGSLIGPRLLGAPKDVWRAVGKTGAFKVGETVEVVYTNPDALSWAGVTDKTGAWLRRDDETHFTAFSLNCQHLGCPVRWEAGAELFMCPCHGGIYYADGTVAAGPPPRALQRYPTRVRDGQVEIHTSPIPLPGFE
;
A
#
# COMPACT_ATOMS: atom_id res chain seq x y z
N MET A 1 49.13 56.89 12.24
CA MET A 1 48.34 56.77 13.49
C MET A 1 48.46 55.32 13.89
N ASN A 2 49.46 54.97 14.73
CA ASN A 2 49.66 53.59 15.21
C ASN A 2 48.91 53.49 16.52
N LEU A 3 47.84 52.77 16.53
CA LEU A 3 47.16 52.37 17.76
C LEU A 3 48.10 51.43 18.53
N SER A 4 48.26 51.67 19.82
CA SER A 4 49.04 50.76 20.68
C SER A 4 48.34 49.40 20.73
N THR A 5 49.10 48.32 20.93
CA THR A 5 48.57 46.97 21.08
C THR A 5 47.53 46.87 22.21
N GLU A 6 47.62 47.67 23.21
CA GLU A 6 46.67 47.73 24.32
C GLU A 6 45.33 48.37 23.93
N GLU A 7 45.36 49.44 23.12
CA GLU A 7 44.10 50.04 22.57
C GLU A 7 43.40 49.12 21.59
N PHE A 8 44.15 48.34 20.82
CA PHE A 8 43.57 47.33 19.90
C PHE A 8 42.92 46.18 20.67
N GLU A 9 43.55 45.67 21.72
CA GLU A 9 42.99 44.63 22.59
C GLU A 9 41.78 45.13 23.37
N GLU A 10 41.77 46.37 23.84
CA GLU A 10 40.61 46.94 24.51
C GLU A 10 39.41 47.13 23.57
N GLN A 11 39.65 47.54 22.32
CA GLN A 11 38.61 47.74 21.33
C GLN A 11 38.09 46.43 20.74
N TYR A 12 38.93 45.44 20.47
CA TYR A 12 38.55 44.13 19.89
C TYR A 12 38.28 43.05 20.93
N GLY A 13 38.93 43.13 22.09
CA GLY A 13 38.72 42.17 23.18
C GLY A 13 37.32 42.25 23.83
N ARG A 14 36.56 43.32 23.56
CA ARG A 14 35.23 43.53 24.13
C ARG A 14 34.09 42.90 23.31
N GLN A 15 34.39 42.22 22.18
CA GLN A 15 33.42 41.43 21.43
C GLN A 15 33.28 39.98 21.93
N THR A 16 33.43 39.72 23.19
CA THR A 16 33.06 38.44 23.78
C THR A 16 31.57 38.38 23.84
N SER A 17 30.94 37.67 22.86
CA SER A 17 29.56 37.29 22.95
C SER A 17 29.25 36.77 24.34
N SER A 18 28.31 37.41 25.05
CA SER A 18 27.96 37.05 26.41
C SER A 18 27.76 35.52 26.51
N PRO A 19 28.38 34.83 27.48
CA PRO A 19 28.29 33.36 27.55
C PRO A 19 26.85 32.84 27.61
N GLY A 20 25.91 33.66 28.04
CA GLY A 20 24.47 33.37 28.00
C GLY A 20 23.88 33.30 26.60
N ARG A 21 24.20 34.27 25.72
CA ARG A 21 23.65 34.29 24.34
C ARG A 21 24.17 33.14 23.51
N ARG A 22 25.44 32.79 23.61
CA ARG A 22 26.03 31.67 22.92
C ARG A 22 25.42 30.33 23.38
N LYS A 23 25.27 30.12 24.68
CA LYS A 23 24.64 28.95 25.26
C LYS A 23 23.19 28.84 24.83
N PHE A 24 22.44 29.93 24.86
CA PHE A 24 21.04 29.98 24.41
C PHE A 24 20.92 29.56 22.95
N LEU A 25 21.71 30.11 22.03
CA LEU A 25 21.69 29.76 20.62
C LEU A 25 22.07 28.30 20.37
N ILE A 26 23.04 27.75 21.10
CA ILE A 26 23.41 26.34 21.01
C ILE A 26 22.23 25.45 21.45
N ILE A 27 21.63 25.73 22.59
CA ILE A 27 20.50 24.96 23.11
C ILE A 27 19.30 25.03 22.14
N LEU A 28 19.01 26.23 21.66
CA LEU A 28 17.92 26.43 20.70
C LEU A 28 18.16 25.65 19.41
N SER A 29 19.37 25.70 18.85
CA SER A 29 19.71 24.96 17.62
C SER A 29 19.64 23.44 17.83
N LEU A 30 20.11 22.95 18.98
CA LEU A 30 20.00 21.52 19.31
C LEU A 30 18.55 21.10 19.51
N ALA A 31 17.74 21.90 20.19
CA ALA A 31 16.31 21.62 20.38
C ALA A 31 15.54 21.58 19.05
N LEU A 32 15.77 22.57 18.19
CA LEU A 32 15.15 22.61 16.85
C LEU A 32 15.62 21.45 15.97
N GLY A 33 16.91 21.12 16.03
CA GLY A 33 17.46 19.97 15.31
C GLY A 33 16.90 18.64 15.79
N ALA A 34 16.80 18.46 17.11
CA ALA A 34 16.20 17.26 17.70
C ALA A 34 14.70 17.15 17.35
N PHE A 35 13.96 18.24 17.41
CA PHE A 35 12.54 18.29 17.05
C PHE A 35 12.32 17.95 15.57
N SER A 36 13.08 18.56 14.68
CA SER A 36 13.01 18.28 13.24
C SER A 36 13.42 16.84 12.93
N GLY A 37 14.48 16.35 13.59
CA GLY A 37 14.92 14.95 13.49
C GLY A 37 13.86 13.96 13.96
N ALA A 38 13.13 14.27 15.01
CA ALA A 38 12.04 13.43 15.51
C ALA A 38 10.85 13.40 14.55
N ILE A 39 10.44 14.54 13.98
CA ILE A 39 9.33 14.62 13.02
C ILE A 39 9.60 13.73 11.79
N VAL A 40 10.83 13.70 11.29
CA VAL A 40 11.20 12.92 10.13
C VAL A 40 11.59 11.49 10.52
N GLY A 41 12.36 11.34 11.58
CA GLY A 41 12.94 10.05 12.00
C GLY A 41 11.91 9.08 12.55
N LEU A 42 10.94 9.54 13.35
CA LEU A 42 9.94 8.65 13.95
C LEU A 42 9.07 7.92 12.91
N PRO A 43 8.52 8.57 11.87
CA PRO A 43 7.80 7.86 10.83
C PRO A 43 8.67 6.87 10.05
N ILE A 44 9.91 7.24 9.75
CA ILE A 44 10.85 6.35 9.03
C ILE A 44 11.15 5.11 9.87
N VAL A 45 11.54 5.29 11.13
CA VAL A 45 11.81 4.17 12.05
C VAL A 45 10.53 3.36 12.26
N GLY A 46 9.40 4.03 12.46
CA GLY A 46 8.09 3.38 12.60
C GLY A 46 7.71 2.51 11.39
N SER A 47 7.96 2.97 10.18
CA SER A 47 7.68 2.19 8.96
C SER A 47 8.59 0.97 8.81
N LEU A 48 9.83 1.04 9.28
CA LEU A 48 10.79 -0.08 9.22
C LEU A 48 10.55 -1.14 10.30
N ILE A 49 10.17 -0.71 11.50
CA ILE A 49 10.02 -1.59 12.66
C ILE A 49 8.55 -1.99 12.86
N GLY A 50 7.61 -1.13 12.49
CA GLY A 50 6.17 -1.31 12.67
C GLY A 50 5.64 -2.66 12.20
N PRO A 51 5.94 -3.13 10.97
CA PRO A 51 5.48 -4.43 10.48
C PRO A 51 5.94 -5.61 11.36
N ARG A 52 7.14 -5.49 11.99
CA ARG A 52 7.66 -6.53 12.90
C ARG A 52 7.02 -6.50 14.29
N LEU A 53 6.66 -5.32 14.78
CA LEU A 53 6.07 -5.13 16.12
C LEU A 53 4.54 -5.29 16.12
N LEU A 54 3.88 -4.81 15.06
CA LEU A 54 2.43 -4.83 14.95
C LEU A 54 1.89 -6.12 14.33
N GLY A 55 2.77 -7.00 13.89
CA GLY A 55 2.45 -8.26 13.21
C GLY A 55 2.23 -8.06 11.71
N ALA A 56 2.43 -9.15 10.97
CA ALA A 56 2.09 -9.19 9.56
C ALA A 56 0.57 -9.01 9.40
N PRO A 57 0.13 -8.39 8.30
CA PRO A 57 -1.29 -8.31 7.96
C PRO A 57 -1.94 -9.68 8.05
N LYS A 58 -3.10 -9.75 8.66
CA LYS A 58 -3.78 -11.03 8.87
C LYS A 58 -4.26 -11.60 7.54
N ASP A 59 -3.73 -12.74 7.20
CA ASP A 59 -4.27 -13.62 6.17
C ASP A 59 -5.66 -14.08 6.60
N VAL A 60 -6.71 -13.62 5.94
CA VAL A 60 -8.08 -13.92 6.35
C VAL A 60 -8.93 -14.37 5.18
N TRP A 61 -9.72 -15.40 5.44
CA TRP A 61 -10.78 -15.82 4.54
C TRP A 61 -11.97 -14.87 4.66
N ARG A 62 -12.46 -14.38 3.50
CA ARG A 62 -13.60 -13.49 3.43
C ARG A 62 -14.72 -14.12 2.63
N ALA A 63 -15.88 -14.27 3.24
CA ALA A 63 -17.07 -14.74 2.55
C ALA A 63 -17.55 -13.65 1.56
N VAL A 64 -17.75 -14.05 0.31
CA VAL A 64 -18.17 -13.16 -0.78
C VAL A 64 -19.59 -13.43 -1.27
N GLY A 65 -20.20 -14.54 -0.88
CA GLY A 65 -21.58 -14.86 -1.16
C GLY A 65 -21.89 -16.34 -1.04
N LYS A 66 -23.19 -16.67 -1.12
CA LYS A 66 -23.63 -18.08 -1.14
C LYS A 66 -23.31 -18.71 -2.48
N THR A 67 -22.89 -19.98 -2.48
CA THR A 67 -22.55 -20.75 -3.69
C THR A 67 -23.64 -20.67 -4.75
N GLY A 68 -24.92 -20.79 -4.35
CA GLY A 68 -26.06 -20.73 -5.26
C GLY A 68 -26.37 -19.36 -5.85
N ALA A 69 -25.70 -18.29 -5.41
CA ALA A 69 -25.87 -16.95 -5.96
C ALA A 69 -25.10 -16.74 -7.27
N PHE A 70 -24.16 -17.65 -7.59
CA PHE A 70 -23.30 -17.55 -8.77
C PHE A 70 -23.66 -18.64 -9.77
N LYS A 71 -23.83 -18.29 -11.05
CA LYS A 71 -24.11 -19.25 -12.12
C LYS A 71 -22.81 -19.85 -12.63
N VAL A 72 -22.85 -21.15 -13.03
CA VAL A 72 -21.70 -21.80 -13.65
C VAL A 72 -21.33 -21.08 -14.96
N GLY A 73 -20.04 -20.82 -15.15
CA GLY A 73 -19.50 -20.08 -16.29
C GLY A 73 -19.58 -18.55 -16.16
N GLU A 74 -20.24 -18.04 -15.11
CA GLU A 74 -20.36 -16.59 -14.90
C GLU A 74 -19.14 -16.01 -14.18
N THR A 75 -18.73 -14.83 -14.63
CA THR A 75 -17.70 -14.01 -13.98
C THR A 75 -18.34 -12.73 -13.46
N VAL A 76 -18.26 -12.49 -12.16
CA VAL A 76 -18.87 -11.33 -11.49
C VAL A 76 -17.88 -10.62 -10.58
N GLU A 77 -18.04 -9.33 -10.40
CA GLU A 77 -17.31 -8.59 -9.39
C GLU A 77 -17.92 -8.84 -8.02
N VAL A 78 -17.10 -9.24 -7.06
CA VAL A 78 -17.47 -9.38 -5.65
C VAL A 78 -16.72 -8.38 -4.80
N VAL A 79 -17.41 -7.83 -3.79
CA VAL A 79 -16.84 -6.83 -2.88
C VAL A 79 -16.77 -7.41 -1.48
N TYR A 80 -15.66 -7.21 -0.80
CA TYR A 80 -15.45 -7.64 0.57
C TYR A 80 -14.65 -6.62 1.37
N THR A 81 -14.68 -6.73 2.69
CA THR A 81 -13.92 -5.84 3.58
C THR A 81 -12.44 -6.17 3.51
N ASN A 82 -11.63 -5.15 3.30
CA ASN A 82 -10.17 -5.27 3.31
C ASN A 82 -9.69 -5.87 4.64
N PRO A 83 -8.80 -6.89 4.64
CA PRO A 83 -8.26 -7.47 5.87
C PRO A 83 -7.59 -6.46 6.79
N ASP A 84 -7.02 -5.41 6.23
CA ASP A 84 -6.33 -4.34 6.97
C ASP A 84 -7.10 -3.03 7.00
N ALA A 85 -8.42 -3.08 6.92
CA ALA A 85 -9.23 -1.87 7.02
C ALA A 85 -8.95 -1.15 8.33
N LEU A 86 -8.41 0.05 8.22
CA LEU A 86 -8.22 0.95 9.35
C LEU A 86 -9.58 1.49 9.78
N SER A 87 -9.78 1.72 11.06
CA SER A 87 -11.07 2.21 11.58
C SER A 87 -11.53 3.54 10.96
N TRP A 88 -10.62 4.29 10.37
CA TRP A 88 -10.90 5.56 9.67
C TRP A 88 -10.86 5.45 8.13
N ALA A 89 -10.75 4.23 7.58
CA ALA A 89 -10.58 4.02 6.14
C ALA A 89 -11.81 4.46 5.30
N GLY A 90 -12.99 4.58 5.92
CA GLY A 90 -14.20 4.99 5.22
C GLY A 90 -14.51 4.10 4.02
N VAL A 91 -14.67 4.69 2.84
CA VAL A 91 -14.98 3.94 1.61
C VAL A 91 -13.84 3.03 1.14
N THR A 92 -12.61 3.24 1.62
CA THR A 92 -11.45 2.43 1.28
C THR A 92 -11.32 1.16 2.14
N ASP A 93 -12.24 0.93 3.06
CA ASP A 93 -12.33 -0.31 3.83
C ASP A 93 -12.78 -1.50 2.99
N LYS A 94 -13.33 -1.23 1.79
CA LYS A 94 -13.80 -2.26 0.85
C LYS A 94 -12.84 -2.42 -0.31
N THR A 95 -12.69 -3.65 -0.73
CA THR A 95 -11.96 -4.04 -1.94
C THR A 95 -12.76 -5.09 -2.68
N GLY A 96 -12.32 -5.49 -3.86
CA GLY A 96 -13.05 -6.45 -4.67
C GLY A 96 -12.14 -7.46 -5.36
N ALA A 97 -12.79 -8.44 -5.95
CA ALA A 97 -12.18 -9.42 -6.84
C ALA A 97 -13.15 -9.79 -7.96
N TRP A 98 -12.63 -10.24 -9.07
CA TRP A 98 -13.40 -10.94 -10.06
C TRP A 98 -13.53 -12.40 -9.64
N LEU A 99 -14.76 -12.88 -9.42
CA LEU A 99 -15.08 -14.26 -9.08
C LEU A 99 -15.71 -14.94 -10.28
N ARG A 100 -15.12 -16.04 -10.74
CA ARG A 100 -15.64 -16.91 -11.77
C ARG A 100 -16.05 -18.24 -11.14
N ARG A 101 -17.24 -18.70 -11.44
CA ARG A 101 -17.65 -20.06 -11.12
C ARG A 101 -17.32 -20.97 -12.31
N ASP A 102 -16.33 -21.82 -12.15
CA ASP A 102 -15.84 -22.68 -13.25
C ASP A 102 -16.75 -23.90 -13.44
N ASP A 103 -17.20 -24.51 -12.34
CA ASP A 103 -18.14 -25.64 -12.33
C ASP A 103 -19.02 -25.64 -11.07
N GLU A 104 -19.65 -26.76 -10.75
CA GLU A 104 -20.55 -26.88 -9.59
C GLU A 104 -19.85 -26.61 -8.25
N THR A 105 -18.56 -26.88 -8.16
CA THR A 105 -17.78 -26.87 -6.91
C THR A 105 -16.57 -25.94 -6.93
N HIS A 106 -16.07 -25.59 -8.12
CA HIS A 106 -14.85 -24.81 -8.27
C HIS A 106 -15.12 -23.34 -8.62
N PHE A 107 -14.38 -22.49 -7.95
CA PHE A 107 -14.38 -21.05 -8.15
C PHE A 107 -12.96 -20.58 -8.36
N THR A 108 -12.76 -19.63 -9.27
CA THR A 108 -11.50 -18.92 -9.45
C THR A 108 -11.72 -17.44 -9.15
N ALA A 109 -10.88 -16.87 -8.32
CA ALA A 109 -10.91 -15.44 -8.00
C ALA A 109 -9.66 -14.75 -8.53
N PHE A 110 -9.86 -13.59 -9.18
CA PHE A 110 -8.79 -12.77 -9.72
C PHE A 110 -8.76 -11.39 -9.07
N SER A 111 -7.57 -10.83 -8.96
CA SER A 111 -7.40 -9.44 -8.58
C SER A 111 -8.09 -8.50 -9.57
N LEU A 112 -8.67 -7.42 -9.08
CA LEU A 112 -9.16 -6.33 -9.92
C LEU A 112 -8.03 -5.59 -10.65
N ASN A 113 -6.78 -5.76 -10.23
CA ASN A 113 -5.67 -4.93 -10.65
C ASN A 113 -4.88 -5.58 -11.80
N CYS A 114 -4.72 -4.81 -12.87
CA CYS A 114 -3.88 -5.16 -14.01
C CYS A 114 -2.42 -5.36 -13.59
N GLN A 115 -1.79 -6.42 -14.08
CA GLN A 115 -0.42 -6.78 -13.74
C GLN A 115 0.64 -5.93 -14.46
N HIS A 116 0.22 -4.90 -15.23
CA HIS A 116 1.12 -3.89 -15.78
C HIS A 116 1.47 -2.82 -14.73
N LEU A 117 0.52 -1.95 -14.40
CA LEU A 117 0.70 -0.82 -13.45
C LEU A 117 -0.48 -0.67 -12.47
N GLY A 118 -1.23 -1.73 -12.22
CA GLY A 118 -2.25 -1.77 -11.18
C GLY A 118 -3.59 -1.11 -11.52
N CYS A 119 -3.84 -0.67 -12.76
CA CYS A 119 -5.16 -0.14 -13.15
C CYS A 119 -6.26 -1.21 -12.99
N PRO A 120 -7.50 -0.82 -12.61
CA PRO A 120 -8.59 -1.78 -12.54
C PRO A 120 -8.92 -2.36 -13.91
N VAL A 121 -9.06 -3.69 -13.99
CA VAL A 121 -9.53 -4.38 -15.17
C VAL A 121 -11.06 -4.49 -15.15
N ARG A 122 -11.68 -4.55 -16.32
CA ARG A 122 -13.11 -4.76 -16.50
C ARG A 122 -13.34 -6.09 -17.17
N TRP A 123 -14.41 -6.78 -16.77
CA TRP A 123 -14.88 -7.98 -17.45
C TRP A 123 -15.84 -7.61 -18.56
N GLU A 124 -15.53 -8.05 -19.77
CA GLU A 124 -16.38 -7.90 -20.97
C GLU A 124 -17.03 -9.24 -21.27
N ALA A 125 -18.24 -9.43 -20.77
CA ALA A 125 -18.94 -10.72 -20.84
C ALA A 125 -19.18 -11.19 -22.28
N GLY A 126 -19.43 -10.28 -23.22
CA GLY A 126 -19.64 -10.62 -24.62
C GLY A 126 -18.41 -11.11 -25.37
N ALA A 127 -17.22 -10.76 -24.87
CA ALA A 127 -15.95 -11.19 -25.43
C ALA A 127 -15.25 -12.26 -24.58
N GLU A 128 -15.74 -12.51 -23.37
CA GLU A 128 -15.11 -13.35 -22.35
C GLU A 128 -13.65 -12.96 -22.06
N LEU A 129 -13.40 -11.66 -21.95
CA LEU A 129 -12.07 -11.08 -21.72
C LEU A 129 -12.08 -10.11 -20.55
N PHE A 130 -10.97 -10.05 -19.83
CA PHE A 130 -10.69 -8.91 -18.97
C PHE A 130 -9.91 -7.85 -19.76
N MET A 131 -10.32 -6.59 -19.64
CA MET A 131 -9.73 -5.47 -20.34
C MET A 131 -9.23 -4.40 -19.36
N CYS A 132 -8.01 -3.96 -19.54
CA CYS A 132 -7.43 -2.84 -18.82
C CYS A 132 -7.48 -1.58 -19.70
N PRO A 133 -8.26 -0.54 -19.33
CA PRO A 133 -8.45 0.64 -20.18
C PRO A 133 -7.24 1.56 -20.23
N CYS A 134 -6.29 1.44 -19.28
CA CYS A 134 -5.17 2.38 -19.18
C CYS A 134 -4.16 2.25 -20.34
N HIS A 135 -3.77 1.02 -20.68
CA HIS A 135 -2.74 0.77 -21.71
C HIS A 135 -3.09 -0.44 -22.61
N GLY A 136 -4.38 -0.83 -22.66
CA GLY A 136 -4.82 -1.90 -23.54
C GLY A 136 -4.36 -3.30 -23.15
N GLY A 137 -4.13 -3.56 -21.86
CA GLY A 137 -3.88 -4.92 -21.38
C GLY A 137 -5.14 -5.77 -21.51
N ILE A 138 -5.02 -6.97 -22.08
CA ILE A 138 -6.12 -7.89 -22.30
C ILE A 138 -5.75 -9.25 -21.72
N TYR A 139 -6.72 -9.88 -21.04
CA TYR A 139 -6.54 -11.21 -20.47
C TYR A 139 -7.72 -12.10 -20.86
N TYR A 140 -7.46 -13.37 -21.07
CA TYR A 140 -8.49 -14.38 -21.25
C TYR A 140 -9.30 -14.60 -19.96
N ALA A 141 -10.42 -15.32 -20.09
CA ALA A 141 -11.30 -15.65 -18.96
C ALA A 141 -10.59 -16.42 -17.84
N ASP A 142 -9.52 -17.13 -18.13
CA ASP A 142 -8.68 -17.83 -17.16
C ASP A 142 -7.62 -16.94 -16.51
N GLY A 143 -7.59 -15.65 -16.87
CA GLY A 143 -6.65 -14.66 -16.34
C GLY A 143 -5.30 -14.63 -17.04
N THR A 144 -5.01 -15.51 -18.03
CA THR A 144 -3.76 -15.46 -18.79
C THR A 144 -3.72 -14.26 -19.72
N VAL A 145 -2.53 -13.75 -20.05
CA VAL A 145 -2.37 -12.58 -20.92
C VAL A 145 -2.75 -12.94 -22.36
N ALA A 146 -3.69 -12.20 -22.93
CA ALA A 146 -4.05 -12.31 -24.35
C ALA A 146 -3.30 -11.29 -25.20
N ALA A 147 -3.17 -10.03 -24.72
CA ALA A 147 -2.46 -8.97 -25.45
C ALA A 147 -2.10 -7.80 -24.53
N GLY A 148 -1.23 -6.92 -25.05
CA GLY A 148 -0.83 -5.68 -24.38
C GLY A 148 0.39 -5.82 -23.49
N PRO A 149 0.66 -4.79 -22.65
CA PRO A 149 1.90 -4.70 -21.89
C PRO A 149 1.98 -5.53 -20.60
N PRO A 150 0.92 -6.18 -20.06
CA PRO A 150 1.06 -6.95 -18.83
C PRO A 150 2.09 -8.07 -18.97
N PRO A 151 3.06 -8.19 -18.04
CA PRO A 151 4.13 -9.20 -18.13
C PRO A 151 3.69 -10.60 -17.67
N ARG A 152 2.51 -10.72 -17.03
CA ARG A 152 2.03 -11.97 -16.42
C ARG A 152 0.51 -11.98 -16.29
N ALA A 153 -0.04 -13.18 -16.04
CA ALA A 153 -1.46 -13.42 -15.77
C ALA A 153 -1.98 -12.57 -14.60
N LEU A 154 -3.30 -12.35 -14.55
CA LEU A 154 -3.96 -11.76 -13.38
C LEU A 154 -3.63 -12.57 -12.13
N GLN A 155 -3.36 -11.86 -11.04
CA GLN A 155 -3.15 -12.46 -9.73
C GLN A 155 -4.40 -13.25 -9.32
N ARG A 156 -4.22 -14.50 -8.94
CA ARG A 156 -5.28 -15.35 -8.41
C ARG A 156 -5.27 -15.33 -6.89
N TYR A 157 -6.46 -15.30 -6.30
CA TYR A 157 -6.65 -15.51 -4.87
C TYR A 157 -7.09 -16.96 -4.63
N PRO A 158 -6.58 -17.63 -3.59
CA PRO A 158 -7.12 -18.90 -3.17
C PRO A 158 -8.61 -18.78 -2.84
N THR A 159 -9.40 -19.77 -3.26
CA THR A 159 -10.83 -19.85 -3.01
C THR A 159 -11.17 -21.15 -2.28
N ARG A 160 -12.23 -21.14 -1.51
CA ARG A 160 -12.82 -22.34 -0.93
C ARG A 160 -14.32 -22.17 -0.77
N VAL A 161 -15.03 -23.27 -0.68
CA VAL A 161 -16.43 -23.30 -0.26
C VAL A 161 -16.50 -23.85 1.17
N ARG A 162 -17.10 -23.08 2.08
CA ARG A 162 -17.32 -23.46 3.46
C ARG A 162 -18.74 -23.08 3.87
N ASP A 163 -19.45 -24.02 4.46
CA ASP A 163 -20.82 -23.83 4.96
C ASP A 163 -21.77 -23.20 3.90
N GLY A 164 -21.63 -23.62 2.62
CA GLY A 164 -22.40 -23.11 1.50
C GLY A 164 -22.04 -21.69 1.06
N GLN A 165 -20.95 -21.13 1.58
CA GLN A 165 -20.42 -19.83 1.20
C GLN A 165 -19.14 -19.97 0.42
N VAL A 166 -18.96 -19.12 -0.58
CA VAL A 166 -17.67 -18.95 -1.27
C VAL A 166 -16.85 -17.98 -0.47
N GLU A 167 -15.63 -18.39 -0.13
CA GLU A 167 -14.65 -17.56 0.58
C GLU A 167 -13.41 -17.37 -0.29
N ILE A 168 -12.87 -16.16 -0.25
CA ILE A 168 -11.61 -15.76 -0.87
C ILE A 168 -10.57 -15.53 0.23
N HIS A 169 -9.39 -16.10 0.06
CA HIS A 169 -8.24 -15.85 0.93
C HIS A 169 -7.58 -14.54 0.50
N THR A 170 -7.69 -13.54 1.33
CA THR A 170 -7.19 -12.21 1.03
C THR A 170 -5.99 -11.91 1.88
N SER A 171 -4.91 -11.50 1.22
CA SER A 171 -3.81 -10.79 1.85
C SER A 171 -3.92 -9.30 1.50
N PRO A 172 -3.27 -8.42 2.28
CA PRO A 172 -3.06 -7.05 1.83
C PRO A 172 -2.39 -7.10 0.47
N ILE A 173 -2.81 -6.20 -0.41
CA ILE A 173 -2.45 -6.09 -1.83
C ILE A 173 -1.20 -6.91 -2.16
N PRO A 174 -1.32 -8.01 -2.91
CA PRO A 174 -0.17 -8.80 -3.28
C PRO A 174 0.77 -7.93 -4.09
N LEU A 175 1.88 -7.52 -3.47
CA LEU A 175 2.92 -6.80 -4.18
C LEU A 175 3.53 -7.75 -5.20
N PRO A 176 3.60 -7.35 -6.48
CA PRO A 176 4.21 -8.17 -7.51
C PRO A 176 5.66 -8.52 -7.12
N GLY A 177 5.98 -9.81 -6.99
CA GLY A 177 7.36 -10.30 -6.82
C GLY A 177 7.77 -10.76 -5.42
N PHE A 178 6.86 -10.85 -4.46
CA PHE A 178 7.11 -11.45 -3.14
C PHE A 178 6.26 -12.73 -2.97
N GLU A 179 6.57 -13.76 -3.73
CA GLU A 179 6.22 -15.15 -3.44
C GLU A 179 7.44 -15.87 -2.85
#